data_034ba4a1764fa048c4572ec89defe0e7
#
_entry.id   034ba4a1764fa048c4572ec89defe0e7
#
_cell.length_a   1.000
_cell.length_b   1.000
_cell.length_c   1.000
_cell.angle_alpha   90.00
_cell.angle_beta   90.00
_cell.angle_gamma   90.00
#
_symmetry.space_group_name_H-M   'P 1'
#
loop_
_entity.id
_entity.type
_entity.pdbx_description
1 polymer ?
#
loop_
_entity_poly.entity_id
_entity_poly.type
_entity_poly.pdbx_seq_one_letter_code
_entity_poly.pdbx_strand_id
1 'polypeptide(L)'
;MKKILTALCLLATATASAWAAPQLIAHRGGTGDAPENTLPAIKLALENHAEAIWVTVQLSRDGVPVLYRSSDLSALTNAEGKVSSLSAAELANVDAGWKWGDDSHPWRGKQATIPTLQSVLQQWPHTFFYIDIKSPDADPAIMGERLLEVLKATNSLDRVRVYSTEDRYIAALPPAIPRFVTRSETRTRLANISLSHQCQPASQRDGEQWYGLELKRKVEVVEKFTLGEGISPATLTWDKEAMDCFRSQDKAHIIFFGINSAEDYRTAIELGADGVMVDSPAQAKSWQ
;
A
#
# COMPACT_ATOMS: atom_id res chain seq x y z
N MET A 1 28.16 -65.91 -23.50
CA MET A 1 27.98 -65.03 -22.32
C MET A 1 27.78 -63.58 -22.84
N LYS A 2 26.52 -63.11 -22.94
CA LYS A 2 26.19 -61.77 -23.39
C LYS A 2 26.02 -60.83 -22.17
N LYS A 3 26.85 -59.79 -22.04
CA LYS A 3 26.72 -58.77 -20.99
C LYS A 3 25.71 -57.76 -21.45
N ILE A 4 24.60 -57.66 -20.75
CA ILE A 4 23.60 -56.60 -20.91
C ILE A 4 24.06 -55.40 -20.07
N LEU A 5 24.39 -54.27 -20.73
CA LEU A 5 24.64 -53.01 -20.06
C LEU A 5 23.28 -52.29 -19.91
N THR A 6 22.80 -52.17 -18.68
CA THR A 6 21.61 -51.37 -18.36
C THR A 6 22.06 -49.93 -18.14
N ALA A 7 21.71 -49.04 -19.08
CA ALA A 7 21.92 -47.61 -18.92
C ALA A 7 20.81 -47.03 -18.02
N LEU A 8 21.18 -46.54 -16.87
CA LEU A 8 20.29 -45.82 -15.95
C LEU A 8 20.22 -44.34 -16.36
N CYS A 9 19.13 -43.92 -17.04
CA CYS A 9 18.87 -42.51 -17.30
C CYS A 9 18.38 -41.84 -16.01
N LEU A 10 19.24 -41.04 -15.36
CA LEU A 10 18.79 -40.08 -14.34
C LEU A 10 18.03 -38.94 -14.99
N LEU A 11 16.70 -38.93 -14.86
CA LEU A 11 15.90 -37.75 -15.09
C LEU A 11 16.14 -36.74 -13.96
N ALA A 12 16.92 -35.71 -14.24
CA ALA A 12 17.00 -34.54 -13.37
C ALA A 12 15.68 -33.75 -13.50
N THR A 13 14.77 -33.92 -12.55
CA THR A 13 13.60 -33.05 -12.41
C THR A 13 14.08 -31.70 -11.89
N ALA A 14 14.18 -30.71 -12.76
CA ALA A 14 14.34 -29.33 -12.36
C ALA A 14 13.05 -28.93 -11.61
N THR A 15 13.10 -28.87 -10.30
CA THR A 15 12.05 -28.23 -9.50
C THR A 15 12.15 -26.73 -9.76
N ALA A 16 11.34 -26.21 -10.67
CA ALA A 16 11.09 -24.79 -10.74
C ALA A 16 10.49 -24.38 -9.39
N SER A 17 11.20 -23.58 -8.64
CA SER A 17 10.64 -22.91 -7.45
C SER A 17 9.55 -21.99 -7.96
N ALA A 18 8.30 -22.44 -7.92
CA ALA A 18 7.16 -21.57 -8.15
C ALA A 18 7.14 -20.55 -6.99
N TRP A 19 7.46 -19.31 -7.28
CA TRP A 19 7.24 -18.23 -6.32
C TRP A 19 5.75 -18.21 -6.00
N ALA A 20 5.41 -18.09 -4.72
CA ALA A 20 4.02 -17.90 -4.34
C ALA A 20 3.48 -16.62 -4.99
N ALA A 21 2.24 -16.63 -5.45
CA ALA A 21 1.61 -15.43 -6.00
C ALA A 21 1.63 -14.31 -4.93
N PRO A 22 1.92 -13.06 -5.32
CA PRO A 22 1.93 -11.95 -4.38
C PRO A 22 0.52 -11.69 -3.82
N GLN A 23 0.44 -11.30 -2.55
CA GLN A 23 -0.83 -10.92 -1.92
C GLN A 23 -1.52 -9.80 -2.72
N LEU A 24 -2.79 -9.99 -3.10
CA LEU A 24 -3.58 -8.99 -3.81
C LEU A 24 -4.15 -7.96 -2.81
N ILE A 25 -3.69 -6.71 -2.91
CA ILE A 25 -4.04 -5.62 -1.99
C ILE A 25 -4.90 -4.60 -2.72
N ALA A 26 -6.14 -4.38 -2.25
CA ALA A 26 -7.05 -3.40 -2.85
C ALA A 26 -6.71 -1.97 -2.43
N HIS A 27 -6.21 -1.15 -3.35
CA HIS A 27 -5.87 0.25 -3.13
C HIS A 27 -7.10 1.07 -2.77
N ARG A 28 -7.12 1.66 -1.55
CA ARG A 28 -8.25 2.42 -1.01
C ARG A 28 -9.59 1.66 -1.08
N GLY A 29 -9.55 0.34 -0.87
CA GLY A 29 -10.70 -0.51 -0.99
C GLY A 29 -11.09 -0.89 -2.42
N GLY A 30 -10.23 -0.64 -3.43
CA GLY A 30 -10.54 -0.91 -4.85
C GLY A 30 -11.11 0.32 -5.56
N THR A 31 -10.32 1.39 -5.61
CA THR A 31 -10.71 2.72 -6.14
C THR A 31 -11.11 2.69 -7.62
N GLY A 32 -10.68 1.67 -8.39
CA GLY A 32 -11.08 1.46 -9.78
C GLY A 32 -12.47 0.82 -9.95
N ASP A 33 -13.01 0.17 -8.91
CA ASP A 33 -14.26 -0.58 -8.97
C ASP A 33 -15.42 0.13 -8.26
N ALA A 34 -15.12 0.95 -7.24
CA ALA A 34 -16.11 1.69 -6.44
C ALA A 34 -15.48 2.91 -5.75
N PRO A 35 -16.29 3.84 -5.15
CA PRO A 35 -15.78 5.02 -4.46
C PRO A 35 -14.77 4.65 -3.37
N GLU A 36 -13.56 5.21 -3.47
CA GLU A 36 -12.45 4.88 -2.59
C GLU A 36 -12.75 5.10 -1.10
N ASN A 37 -12.14 4.26 -0.23
CA ASN A 37 -12.23 4.36 1.21
C ASN A 37 -13.66 4.27 1.78
N THR A 38 -14.56 3.57 1.10
CA THR A 38 -15.96 3.37 1.54
C THR A 38 -16.24 1.89 1.85
N LEU A 39 -17.27 1.64 2.65
CA LEU A 39 -17.68 0.27 2.97
C LEU A 39 -18.10 -0.55 1.72
N PRO A 40 -18.86 0.03 0.75
CA PRO A 40 -19.17 -0.68 -0.49
C PRO A 40 -17.91 -1.07 -1.30
N ALA A 41 -16.90 -0.20 -1.38
CA ALA A 41 -15.66 -0.50 -2.08
C ALA A 41 -14.91 -1.67 -1.44
N ILE A 42 -14.73 -1.63 -0.13
CA ILE A 42 -14.05 -2.71 0.62
C ILE A 42 -14.79 -4.04 0.43
N LYS A 43 -16.13 -4.03 0.54
CA LYS A 43 -16.95 -5.24 0.32
C LYS A 43 -16.73 -5.80 -1.09
N LEU A 44 -16.82 -4.95 -2.11
CA LEU A 44 -16.63 -5.36 -3.51
C LEU A 44 -15.22 -5.89 -3.77
N ALA A 45 -14.19 -5.27 -3.18
CA ALA A 45 -12.81 -5.74 -3.30
C ALA A 45 -12.64 -7.17 -2.74
N LEU A 46 -13.20 -7.44 -1.56
CA LEU A 46 -13.15 -8.78 -0.95
C LEU A 46 -13.95 -9.81 -1.77
N GLU A 47 -15.09 -9.44 -2.34
CA GLU A 47 -15.85 -10.28 -3.28
C GLU A 47 -15.08 -10.61 -4.56
N ASN A 48 -14.16 -9.72 -4.97
CA ASN A 48 -13.21 -9.91 -6.08
C ASN A 48 -11.85 -10.48 -5.64
N HIS A 49 -11.82 -11.17 -4.48
CA HIS A 49 -10.66 -11.91 -3.98
C HIS A 49 -9.45 -11.06 -3.58
N ALA A 50 -9.63 -9.78 -3.25
CA ALA A 50 -8.58 -9.06 -2.55
C ALA A 50 -8.30 -9.74 -1.20
N GLU A 51 -7.02 -9.99 -0.90
CA GLU A 51 -6.58 -10.69 0.31
C GLU A 51 -6.27 -9.70 1.44
N ALA A 52 -6.01 -8.44 1.08
CA ALA A 52 -5.84 -7.34 2.01
C ALA A 52 -6.39 -6.04 1.45
N ILE A 53 -6.70 -5.11 2.35
CA ILE A 53 -7.26 -3.82 1.98
C ILE A 53 -6.30 -2.71 2.41
N TRP A 54 -5.98 -1.82 1.48
CA TRP A 54 -5.29 -0.58 1.77
C TRP A 54 -6.31 0.54 1.95
N VAL A 55 -6.27 1.23 3.08
CA VAL A 55 -7.15 2.36 3.39
C VAL A 55 -6.35 3.59 3.75
N THR A 56 -6.92 4.77 3.53
CA THR A 56 -6.28 6.04 3.84
C THR A 56 -7.03 6.73 4.97
N VAL A 57 -6.30 7.22 5.98
CA VAL A 57 -6.92 7.80 7.19
C VAL A 57 -6.52 9.25 7.43
N GLN A 58 -7.48 10.01 7.98
CA GLN A 58 -7.32 11.35 8.53
C GLN A 58 -8.05 11.43 9.88
N LEU A 59 -7.80 12.48 10.68
CA LEU A 59 -8.55 12.76 11.89
C LEU A 59 -9.71 13.73 11.62
N SER A 60 -10.88 13.38 12.13
CA SER A 60 -12.02 14.29 12.23
C SER A 60 -11.77 15.39 13.27
N ARG A 61 -12.67 16.40 13.35
CA ARG A 61 -12.60 17.48 14.36
C ARG A 61 -12.59 16.96 15.80
N ASP A 62 -13.30 15.88 16.06
CA ASP A 62 -13.37 15.21 17.36
C ASP A 62 -12.29 14.13 17.57
N GLY A 63 -11.27 14.10 16.71
CA GLY A 63 -10.08 13.25 16.84
C GLY A 63 -10.34 11.77 16.51
N VAL A 64 -11.38 11.44 15.78
CA VAL A 64 -11.69 10.08 15.34
C VAL A 64 -11.00 9.77 14.02
N PRO A 65 -10.25 8.68 13.89
CA PRO A 65 -9.70 8.22 12.60
C PRO A 65 -10.83 7.81 11.64
N VAL A 66 -10.91 8.49 10.48
CA VAL A 66 -11.91 8.26 9.43
C VAL A 66 -11.22 7.97 8.11
N LEU A 67 -11.90 7.26 7.21
CA LEU A 67 -11.35 6.88 5.91
C LEU A 67 -11.59 7.97 4.86
N TYR A 68 -10.56 8.74 4.56
CA TYR A 68 -10.58 9.71 3.47
C TYR A 68 -9.15 10.09 3.07
N ARG A 69 -8.90 10.34 1.77
CA ARG A 69 -7.53 10.61 1.30
C ARG A 69 -7.24 12.07 0.99
N SER A 70 -8.16 12.74 0.30
CA SER A 70 -7.87 14.08 -0.23
C SER A 70 -7.80 15.13 0.87
N SER A 71 -7.08 16.22 0.64
CA SER A 71 -6.94 17.31 1.61
C SER A 71 -8.21 18.13 1.79
N ASP A 72 -9.11 18.09 0.80
CA ASP A 72 -10.40 18.77 0.81
C ASP A 72 -11.51 17.80 0.43
N LEU A 73 -12.65 17.89 1.11
CA LEU A 73 -13.83 17.06 0.87
C LEU A 73 -14.42 17.26 -0.52
N SER A 74 -14.30 18.48 -1.09
CA SER A 74 -14.81 18.80 -2.43
C SER A 74 -14.14 18.01 -3.56
N ALA A 75 -13.00 17.36 -3.29
CA ALA A 75 -12.31 16.55 -4.29
C ALA A 75 -13.15 15.36 -4.77
N LEU A 76 -13.87 14.69 -3.87
CA LEU A 76 -14.60 13.44 -4.16
C LEU A 76 -16.07 13.45 -3.73
N THR A 77 -16.46 14.41 -2.87
CA THR A 77 -17.76 14.38 -2.18
C THR A 77 -18.66 15.56 -2.57
N ASN A 78 -19.85 15.60 -1.97
CA ASN A 78 -20.80 16.71 -2.02
C ASN A 78 -20.56 17.77 -0.92
N ALA A 79 -19.52 17.63 -0.11
CA ALA A 79 -19.11 18.57 0.93
C ALA A 79 -17.83 19.32 0.54
N GLU A 80 -17.48 20.34 1.29
CA GLU A 80 -16.29 21.19 1.11
C GLU A 80 -15.50 21.30 2.42
N GLY A 81 -14.24 21.71 2.31
CA GLY A 81 -13.35 21.94 3.44
C GLY A 81 -12.60 20.68 3.89
N LYS A 82 -11.90 20.80 5.01
CA LYS A 82 -11.05 19.74 5.54
C LYS A 82 -11.85 18.70 6.30
N VAL A 83 -11.36 17.46 6.33
CA VAL A 83 -11.88 16.40 7.21
C VAL A 83 -11.87 16.85 8.68
N SER A 84 -10.80 17.51 9.11
CA SER A 84 -10.66 18.04 10.48
C SER A 84 -11.63 19.15 10.87
N SER A 85 -12.42 19.67 9.92
CA SER A 85 -13.47 20.68 10.22
C SER A 85 -14.81 20.07 10.62
N LEU A 86 -15.03 18.78 10.38
CA LEU A 86 -16.27 18.06 10.69
C LEU A 86 -16.03 16.93 11.71
N SER A 87 -17.03 16.68 12.56
CA SER A 87 -17.03 15.50 13.45
C SER A 87 -17.19 14.20 12.66
N ALA A 88 -16.83 13.08 13.25
CA ALA A 88 -17.04 11.78 12.63
C ALA A 88 -18.52 11.51 12.31
N ALA A 89 -19.44 11.97 13.15
CA ALA A 89 -20.88 11.85 12.92
C ALA A 89 -21.36 12.69 11.72
N GLU A 90 -20.82 13.90 11.52
CA GLU A 90 -21.10 14.72 10.35
C GLU A 90 -20.52 14.07 9.07
N LEU A 91 -19.28 13.57 9.13
CA LEU A 91 -18.61 12.89 8.01
C LEU A 91 -19.34 11.62 7.56
N ALA A 92 -19.99 10.90 8.48
CA ALA A 92 -20.79 9.71 8.16
C ALA A 92 -22.01 10.01 7.26
N ASN A 93 -22.40 11.28 7.10
CA ASN A 93 -23.47 11.72 6.22
C ASN A 93 -22.96 12.35 4.91
N VAL A 94 -21.65 12.47 4.73
CA VAL A 94 -21.04 12.97 3.50
C VAL A 94 -21.04 11.90 2.43
N ASP A 95 -21.55 12.22 1.24
CA ASP A 95 -21.58 11.29 0.09
C ASP A 95 -20.21 11.26 -0.61
N ALA A 96 -19.42 10.24 -0.31
CA ALA A 96 -18.10 9.99 -0.92
C ALA A 96 -18.20 9.35 -2.32
N GLY A 97 -19.38 8.96 -2.75
CA GLY A 97 -19.66 8.50 -4.12
C GLY A 97 -20.04 9.62 -5.09
N TRP A 98 -20.12 10.86 -4.60
CA TRP A 98 -20.69 11.99 -5.34
C TRP A 98 -20.03 12.26 -6.68
N LYS A 99 -18.71 12.14 -6.77
CA LYS A 99 -17.91 12.42 -7.97
C LYS A 99 -17.31 11.18 -8.64
N TRP A 100 -17.59 10.00 -8.11
CA TRP A 100 -17.02 8.78 -8.65
C TRP A 100 -17.69 8.36 -9.98
N GLY A 101 -16.89 7.81 -10.89
CA GLY A 101 -17.32 7.32 -12.20
C GLY A 101 -17.36 8.41 -13.27
N ASP A 102 -18.04 8.10 -14.36
CA ASP A 102 -18.30 9.00 -15.47
C ASP A 102 -19.46 9.99 -15.17
N ASP A 103 -19.97 10.67 -16.20
CA ASP A 103 -21.06 11.63 -16.09
C ASP A 103 -22.37 11.03 -15.53
N SER A 104 -22.52 9.73 -15.50
CA SER A 104 -23.71 9.06 -14.92
C SER A 104 -23.73 9.07 -13.39
N HIS A 105 -22.56 9.28 -12.77
CA HIS A 105 -22.37 9.28 -11.32
C HIS A 105 -23.12 8.17 -10.58
N PRO A 106 -22.80 6.90 -10.87
CA PRO A 106 -23.63 5.75 -10.47
C PRO A 106 -23.70 5.53 -8.97
N TRP A 107 -22.84 6.17 -8.20
CA TRP A 107 -22.74 6.03 -6.74
C TRP A 107 -23.39 7.18 -5.94
N ARG A 108 -23.88 8.23 -6.58
CA ARG A 108 -24.59 9.30 -5.87
C ARG A 108 -25.81 8.77 -5.13
N GLY A 109 -25.89 9.07 -3.83
CA GLY A 109 -26.98 8.63 -2.96
C GLY A 109 -27.03 7.13 -2.68
N LYS A 110 -25.97 6.36 -2.99
CA LYS A 110 -25.88 4.91 -2.76
C LYS A 110 -25.26 4.54 -1.42
N GLN A 111 -25.27 5.42 -0.42
CA GLN A 111 -24.72 5.20 0.92
C GLN A 111 -23.21 4.91 0.94
N ALA A 112 -22.48 5.38 -0.06
CA ALA A 112 -21.01 5.40 -0.05
C ALA A 112 -20.55 6.63 0.75
N THR A 113 -20.51 6.52 2.08
CA THR A 113 -20.15 7.61 2.99
C THR A 113 -18.75 7.45 3.55
N ILE A 114 -18.28 8.42 4.34
CA ILE A 114 -16.97 8.38 5.01
C ILE A 114 -17.10 7.60 6.33
N PRO A 115 -16.58 6.35 6.42
CA PRO A 115 -16.67 5.53 7.62
C PRO A 115 -15.54 5.87 8.61
N THR A 116 -15.71 5.50 9.88
CA THR A 116 -14.61 5.47 10.84
C THR A 116 -13.73 4.24 10.63
N LEU A 117 -12.44 4.35 10.94
CA LEU A 117 -11.54 3.19 10.92
C LEU A 117 -12.03 2.09 11.86
N GLN A 118 -12.55 2.47 13.04
CA GLN A 118 -13.09 1.52 14.00
C GLN A 118 -14.22 0.67 13.40
N SER A 119 -15.21 1.30 12.74
CA SER A 119 -16.33 0.58 12.12
C SER A 119 -15.86 -0.39 11.03
N VAL A 120 -14.87 0.02 10.22
CA VAL A 120 -14.27 -0.82 9.19
C VAL A 120 -13.59 -2.06 9.78
N LEU A 121 -12.74 -1.87 10.79
CA LEU A 121 -12.01 -2.98 11.42
C LEU A 121 -12.95 -3.94 12.16
N GLN A 122 -14.06 -3.45 12.72
CA GLN A 122 -15.10 -4.28 13.35
C GLN A 122 -15.91 -5.08 12.34
N GLN A 123 -16.21 -4.50 11.18
CA GLN A 123 -17.00 -5.16 10.14
C GLN A 123 -16.24 -6.31 9.47
N TRP A 124 -14.92 -6.20 9.37
CA TRP A 124 -14.07 -7.24 8.77
C TRP A 124 -12.97 -7.70 9.75
N PRO A 125 -13.32 -8.46 10.78
CA PRO A 125 -12.40 -8.81 11.88
C PRO A 125 -11.26 -9.77 11.48
N HIS A 126 -11.36 -10.40 10.31
CA HIS A 126 -10.36 -11.36 9.80
C HIS A 126 -9.58 -10.86 8.59
N THR A 127 -9.86 -9.63 8.12
CA THR A 127 -9.16 -9.04 6.97
C THR A 127 -7.92 -8.29 7.44
N PHE A 128 -6.84 -8.41 6.69
CA PHE A 128 -5.62 -7.62 6.90
C PHE A 128 -5.78 -6.23 6.29
N PHE A 129 -5.39 -5.18 7.03
CA PHE A 129 -5.46 -3.80 6.58
C PHE A 129 -4.09 -3.13 6.57
N TYR A 130 -3.77 -2.49 5.47
CA TYR A 130 -2.71 -1.49 5.37
C TYR A 130 -3.33 -0.12 5.58
N ILE A 131 -2.84 0.63 6.56
CA ILE A 131 -3.39 1.93 6.96
C ILE A 131 -2.41 3.03 6.59
N ASP A 132 -2.76 3.83 5.59
CA ASP A 132 -1.95 4.95 5.09
C ASP A 132 -2.40 6.27 5.71
N ILE A 133 -1.54 6.90 6.50
CA ILE A 133 -1.83 8.20 7.11
C ILE A 133 -1.61 9.30 6.06
N LYS A 134 -2.68 9.99 5.72
CA LYS A 134 -2.72 11.13 4.77
C LYS A 134 -3.40 12.35 5.37
N SER A 135 -3.10 12.68 6.61
CA SER A 135 -3.67 13.85 7.27
C SER A 135 -2.82 15.09 7.01
N PRO A 136 -3.37 16.15 6.39
CA PRO A 136 -2.58 17.33 6.07
C PRO A 136 -2.23 18.16 7.31
N ASP A 137 -3.00 18.04 8.39
CA ASP A 137 -2.98 18.97 9.52
C ASP A 137 -3.07 18.32 10.91
N ALA A 138 -3.10 16.98 11.00
CA ALA A 138 -3.08 16.30 12.29
C ALA A 138 -1.68 16.40 12.95
N ASP A 139 -1.67 16.54 14.27
CA ASP A 139 -0.46 16.31 15.05
C ASP A 139 -0.07 14.83 14.96
N PRO A 140 1.21 14.50 14.64
CA PRO A 140 1.63 13.12 14.47
C PRO A 140 1.52 12.26 15.73
N ALA A 141 1.77 12.82 16.92
CA ALA A 141 1.65 12.08 18.17
C ALA A 141 0.19 11.76 18.49
N ILE A 142 -0.70 12.75 18.32
CA ILE A 142 -2.15 12.56 18.50
C ILE A 142 -2.68 11.52 17.50
N MET A 143 -2.28 11.58 16.23
CA MET A 143 -2.65 10.57 15.24
C MET A 143 -2.22 9.16 15.68
N GLY A 144 -0.98 9.02 16.16
CA GLY A 144 -0.45 7.74 16.64
C GLY A 144 -1.22 7.20 17.84
N GLU A 145 -1.55 8.05 18.82
CA GLU A 145 -2.36 7.69 20.00
C GLU A 145 -3.76 7.24 19.59
N ARG A 146 -4.46 8.01 18.74
CA ARG A 146 -5.81 7.66 18.27
C ARG A 146 -5.85 6.37 17.47
N LEU A 147 -4.85 6.13 16.64
CA LEU A 147 -4.71 4.84 15.95
C LEU A 147 -4.53 3.69 16.94
N LEU A 148 -3.65 3.85 17.93
CA LEU A 148 -3.42 2.80 18.94
C LEU A 148 -4.69 2.48 19.74
N GLU A 149 -5.46 3.49 20.13
CA GLU A 149 -6.75 3.32 20.82
C GLU A 149 -7.71 2.47 19.97
N VAL A 150 -7.90 2.81 18.69
CA VAL A 150 -8.78 2.07 17.77
C VAL A 150 -8.29 0.64 17.57
N LEU A 151 -6.98 0.45 17.32
CA LEU A 151 -6.41 -0.88 17.07
C LEU A 151 -6.52 -1.80 18.27
N LYS A 152 -6.37 -1.29 19.49
CA LYS A 152 -6.60 -2.04 20.73
C LYS A 152 -8.09 -2.37 20.92
N ALA A 153 -8.97 -1.39 20.73
CA ALA A 153 -10.41 -1.57 20.91
C ALA A 153 -11.02 -2.59 19.91
N THR A 154 -10.37 -2.80 18.77
CA THR A 154 -10.80 -3.73 17.71
C THR A 154 -9.97 -5.03 17.64
N ASN A 155 -9.02 -5.23 18.56
CA ASN A 155 -8.07 -6.35 18.54
C ASN A 155 -7.40 -6.53 17.16
N SER A 156 -6.86 -5.43 16.60
CA SER A 156 -6.39 -5.42 15.20
C SER A 156 -4.88 -5.26 15.03
N LEU A 157 -4.10 -5.19 16.13
CA LEU A 157 -2.64 -4.95 16.05
C LEU A 157 -1.88 -6.01 15.25
N ASP A 158 -2.36 -7.25 15.23
CA ASP A 158 -1.76 -8.39 14.53
C ASP A 158 -2.12 -8.47 13.04
N ARG A 159 -3.13 -7.73 12.62
CA ARG A 159 -3.66 -7.74 11.24
C ARG A 159 -3.66 -6.37 10.57
N VAL A 160 -2.79 -5.48 11.02
CA VAL A 160 -2.59 -4.16 10.40
C VAL A 160 -1.12 -3.86 10.21
N ARG A 161 -0.84 -2.92 9.28
CA ARG A 161 0.46 -2.28 9.14
C ARG A 161 0.28 -0.85 8.67
N VAL A 162 0.95 0.07 9.36
CA VAL A 162 0.79 1.50 9.09
C VAL A 162 1.88 2.00 8.15
N TYR A 163 1.47 2.81 7.19
CA TYR A 163 2.29 3.49 6.21
C TYR A 163 2.02 5.00 6.22
N SER A 164 2.96 5.79 5.76
CA SER A 164 2.75 7.19 5.37
C SER A 164 3.77 7.62 4.33
N THR A 165 3.40 8.59 3.50
CA THR A 165 4.36 9.30 2.65
C THR A 165 5.15 10.37 3.41
N GLU A 166 4.71 10.71 4.64
CA GLU A 166 5.35 11.67 5.52
C GLU A 166 6.02 10.93 6.69
N ASP A 167 7.34 10.96 6.75
CA ASP A 167 8.14 10.23 7.74
C ASP A 167 7.79 10.63 9.18
N ARG A 168 7.34 11.88 9.40
CA ARG A 168 6.94 12.38 10.73
C ARG A 168 5.85 11.53 11.39
N TYR A 169 4.90 11.00 10.60
CA TYR A 169 3.85 10.12 11.14
C TYR A 169 4.42 8.77 11.54
N ILE A 170 5.28 8.17 10.71
CA ILE A 170 5.90 6.89 11.02
C ILE A 170 6.80 6.98 12.27
N ALA A 171 7.55 8.08 12.40
CA ALA A 171 8.43 8.33 13.55
C ALA A 171 7.66 8.51 14.87
N ALA A 172 6.47 9.12 14.81
CA ALA A 172 5.65 9.40 15.99
C ALA A 172 4.74 8.23 16.42
N LEU A 173 4.65 7.15 15.64
CA LEU A 173 3.81 6.00 16.01
C LEU A 173 4.28 5.35 17.31
N PRO A 174 3.37 4.99 18.22
CA PRO A 174 3.69 4.14 19.36
C PRO A 174 4.38 2.83 18.92
N PRO A 175 5.36 2.31 19.69
CA PRO A 175 6.13 1.11 19.32
C PRO A 175 5.28 -0.13 19.04
N ALA A 176 4.13 -0.27 19.70
CA ALA A 176 3.21 -1.39 19.51
C ALA A 176 2.53 -1.44 18.14
N ILE A 177 2.53 -0.35 17.38
CA ILE A 177 1.89 -0.32 16.05
C ILE A 177 2.88 -0.83 14.99
N PRO A 178 2.56 -1.96 14.30
CA PRO A 178 3.35 -2.44 13.18
C PRO A 178 3.36 -1.43 12.03
N ARG A 179 4.52 -1.21 11.42
CA ARG A 179 4.71 -0.16 10.41
C ARG A 179 5.64 -0.57 9.30
N PHE A 180 5.53 0.12 8.18
CA PHE A 180 6.54 0.08 7.13
C PHE A 180 7.81 0.84 7.53
N VAL A 181 8.92 0.49 6.90
CA VAL A 181 10.08 1.39 6.80
C VAL A 181 9.63 2.66 6.10
N THR A 182 10.20 3.80 6.48
CA THR A 182 9.76 5.09 5.92
C THR A 182 9.91 5.11 4.39
N ARG A 183 9.00 5.85 3.74
CA ARG A 183 9.04 6.00 2.29
C ARG A 183 10.35 6.63 1.81
N SER A 184 10.85 7.62 2.53
CA SER A 184 12.11 8.31 2.19
C SER A 184 13.29 7.36 2.21
N GLU A 185 13.41 6.50 3.22
CA GLU A 185 14.48 5.50 3.33
C GLU A 185 14.36 4.45 2.20
N THR A 186 13.16 3.89 1.99
CA THR A 186 12.90 2.92 0.93
C THR A 186 13.28 3.49 -0.44
N ARG A 187 12.83 4.73 -0.73
CA ARG A 187 13.14 5.43 -1.99
C ARG A 187 14.62 5.70 -2.16
N THR A 188 15.30 6.19 -1.11
CA THR A 188 16.74 6.49 -1.15
C THR A 188 17.55 5.23 -1.41
N ARG A 189 17.22 4.13 -0.72
CA ARG A 189 17.88 2.84 -0.92
C ARG A 189 17.68 2.33 -2.35
N LEU A 190 16.45 2.35 -2.86
CA LEU A 190 16.15 1.96 -4.24
C LEU A 190 16.87 2.87 -5.26
N ALA A 191 16.94 4.18 -5.01
CA ALA A 191 17.64 5.11 -5.87
C ALA A 191 19.15 4.81 -5.95
N ASN A 192 19.80 4.53 -4.84
CA ASN A 192 21.22 4.17 -4.81
C ASN A 192 21.51 2.89 -5.63
N ILE A 193 20.60 1.92 -5.57
CA ILE A 193 20.74 0.70 -6.38
C ILE A 193 20.47 1.00 -7.85
N SER A 194 19.33 1.59 -8.18
CA SER A 194 18.89 1.81 -9.56
C SER A 194 19.79 2.77 -10.35
N LEU A 195 20.41 3.75 -9.67
CA LEU A 195 21.19 4.81 -10.33
C LEU A 195 22.70 4.60 -10.20
N SER A 196 23.16 3.86 -9.20
CA SER A 196 24.59 3.77 -8.87
C SER A 196 25.07 2.34 -8.62
N HIS A 197 24.20 1.33 -8.71
CA HIS A 197 24.49 -0.07 -8.37
C HIS A 197 25.09 -0.26 -6.97
N GLN A 198 24.66 0.59 -6.01
CA GLN A 198 25.17 0.57 -4.65
C GLN A 198 24.14 -0.06 -3.71
N CYS A 199 24.38 -1.30 -3.32
CA CYS A 199 23.64 -1.96 -2.27
C CYS A 199 24.17 -1.54 -0.90
N GLN A 200 23.54 -0.54 -0.28
CA GLN A 200 23.89 -0.13 1.08
C GLN A 200 23.16 -1.01 2.10
N PRO A 201 23.83 -1.36 3.21
CA PRO A 201 23.17 -2.07 4.30
C PRO A 201 21.98 -1.26 4.82
N ALA A 202 20.88 -1.96 5.14
CA ALA A 202 19.79 -1.34 5.86
C ALA A 202 20.24 -0.88 7.24
N SER A 203 19.56 0.11 7.80
CA SER A 203 19.70 0.43 9.22
C SER A 203 19.43 -0.85 10.02
N GLN A 204 20.35 -1.25 10.92
CA GLN A 204 20.13 -2.44 11.72
C GLN A 204 18.85 -2.31 12.52
N ARG A 205 17.86 -3.14 12.18
CA ARG A 205 16.58 -3.26 12.86
C ARG A 205 16.31 -4.72 13.15
N ASP A 206 15.81 -4.98 14.33
CA ASP A 206 15.37 -6.33 14.69
C ASP A 206 14.05 -6.68 13.99
N GLY A 207 13.93 -7.93 13.57
CA GLY A 207 12.70 -8.48 13.02
C GLY A 207 12.49 -8.26 11.52
N GLU A 208 11.24 -8.46 11.10
CA GLU A 208 10.83 -8.34 9.69
C GLU A 208 10.65 -6.87 9.30
N GLN A 209 11.18 -6.52 8.13
CA GLN A 209 11.09 -5.17 7.58
C GLN A 209 10.11 -5.15 6.41
N TRP A 210 9.28 -4.12 6.36
CA TRP A 210 8.27 -3.96 5.32
C TRP A 210 8.57 -2.73 4.48
N TYR A 211 8.70 -2.93 3.19
CA TYR A 211 9.02 -1.90 2.21
C TYR A 211 7.88 -1.76 1.21
N GLY A 212 7.50 -0.54 0.88
CA GLY A 212 6.44 -0.27 -0.09
C GLY A 212 6.80 0.91 -0.98
N LEU A 213 6.81 0.70 -2.29
CA LEU A 213 7.01 1.73 -3.29
C LEU A 213 6.44 1.28 -4.64
N GLU A 214 6.23 2.23 -5.54
CA GLU A 214 5.81 1.94 -6.92
C GLU A 214 6.84 1.04 -7.63
N LEU A 215 6.36 0.05 -8.41
CA LEU A 215 7.22 -0.85 -9.20
C LEU A 215 8.18 -0.07 -10.11
N LYS A 216 7.66 0.99 -10.73
CA LYS A 216 8.41 1.93 -11.55
C LYS A 216 7.99 3.35 -11.20
N ARG A 217 8.94 4.25 -10.98
CA ARG A 217 8.66 5.63 -10.63
C ARG A 217 9.56 6.59 -11.39
N LYS A 218 8.97 7.49 -12.17
CA LYS A 218 9.70 8.62 -12.77
C LYS A 218 10.08 9.59 -11.66
N VAL A 219 11.32 10.02 -11.66
CA VAL A 219 11.90 10.98 -10.74
C VAL A 219 12.74 11.99 -11.50
N GLU A 220 13.03 13.12 -10.87
CA GLU A 220 14.02 14.08 -11.34
C GLU A 220 15.23 14.02 -10.41
N VAL A 221 16.40 13.86 -10.99
CA VAL A 221 17.69 13.99 -10.32
C VAL A 221 18.11 15.45 -10.44
N VAL A 222 18.23 16.14 -9.30
CA VAL A 222 18.64 17.53 -9.26
C VAL A 222 20.09 17.60 -8.80
N GLU A 223 20.96 18.07 -9.71
CA GLU A 223 22.37 18.35 -9.41
C GLU A 223 22.53 19.85 -9.17
N LYS A 224 23.13 20.20 -8.02
CA LYS A 224 23.38 21.60 -7.67
C LYS A 224 24.79 22.00 -8.06
N PHE A 225 24.90 22.99 -8.92
CA PHE A 225 26.15 23.63 -9.34
C PHE A 225 26.28 25.03 -8.74
N THR A 226 27.47 25.60 -8.78
CA THR A 226 27.76 26.95 -8.27
C THR A 226 26.87 28.05 -8.90
N LEU A 227 26.49 27.87 -10.16
CA LEU A 227 25.75 28.87 -10.94
C LEU A 227 24.33 28.42 -11.36
N GLY A 228 23.81 27.35 -10.76
CA GLY A 228 22.46 26.86 -11.07
C GLY A 228 22.24 25.41 -10.73
N GLU A 229 21.15 24.86 -11.23
CA GLU A 229 20.75 23.45 -11.03
C GLU A 229 20.64 22.76 -12.38
N GLY A 230 21.14 21.53 -12.48
CA GLY A 230 20.86 20.60 -13.56
C GLY A 230 19.75 19.67 -13.17
N ILE A 231 18.75 19.48 -14.02
CA ILE A 231 17.64 18.54 -13.81
C ILE A 231 17.69 17.46 -14.88
N SER A 232 17.78 16.22 -14.46
CA SER A 232 17.81 15.05 -15.34
C SER A 232 16.67 14.10 -15.00
N PRO A 233 15.84 13.67 -15.96
CA PRO A 233 14.83 12.66 -15.72
C PRO A 233 15.48 11.29 -15.49
N ALA A 234 14.98 10.56 -14.52
CA ALA A 234 15.40 9.18 -14.23
C ALA A 234 14.18 8.33 -13.88
N THR A 235 14.36 7.01 -13.85
CA THR A 235 13.32 6.09 -13.41
C THR A 235 13.89 5.19 -12.31
N LEU A 236 13.30 5.21 -11.14
CA LEU A 236 13.53 4.20 -10.13
C LEU A 236 12.72 2.96 -10.51
N THR A 237 13.38 1.81 -10.54
CA THR A 237 12.76 0.54 -10.93
C THR A 237 13.18 -0.54 -9.95
N TRP A 238 12.21 -1.34 -9.51
CA TRP A 238 12.50 -2.59 -8.85
C TRP A 238 12.91 -3.62 -9.92
N ASP A 239 14.08 -4.18 -9.75
CA ASP A 239 14.65 -5.24 -10.55
C ASP A 239 15.24 -6.32 -9.65
N LYS A 240 15.86 -7.33 -10.25
CA LYS A 240 16.48 -8.43 -9.49
C LYS A 240 17.59 -7.93 -8.56
N GLU A 241 18.40 -6.96 -8.97
CA GLU A 241 19.46 -6.38 -8.14
C GLU A 241 18.89 -5.70 -6.89
N ALA A 242 17.83 -4.92 -7.07
CA ALA A 242 17.15 -4.27 -5.95
C ALA A 242 16.51 -5.31 -5.00
N MET A 243 15.80 -6.30 -5.52
CA MET A 243 15.19 -7.36 -4.71
C MET A 243 16.24 -8.16 -3.92
N ASP A 244 17.32 -8.57 -4.57
CA ASP A 244 18.43 -9.29 -3.92
C ASP A 244 19.08 -8.42 -2.83
N CYS A 245 19.29 -7.13 -3.08
CA CYS A 245 19.87 -6.21 -2.10
C CYS A 245 18.96 -6.03 -0.87
N PHE A 246 17.67 -5.78 -1.06
CA PHE A 246 16.75 -5.61 0.06
C PHE A 246 16.62 -6.89 0.89
N ARG A 247 16.66 -8.07 0.27
CA ARG A 247 16.52 -9.37 0.93
C ARG A 247 17.81 -9.95 1.51
N SER A 248 18.97 -9.49 1.03
CA SER A 248 20.26 -9.97 1.55
C SER A 248 20.56 -9.50 2.98
N GLN A 249 19.96 -8.39 3.39
CA GLN A 249 20.26 -7.70 4.64
C GLN A 249 19.19 -7.89 5.70
N ASP A 250 17.93 -8.10 5.28
CA ASP A 250 16.75 -8.11 6.13
C ASP A 250 15.82 -9.27 5.78
N LYS A 251 14.98 -9.65 6.74
CA LYS A 251 13.74 -10.38 6.43
C LYS A 251 12.75 -9.38 5.81
N ALA A 252 12.95 -9.08 4.54
CA ALA A 252 12.22 -8.02 3.85
C ALA A 252 10.92 -8.53 3.24
N HIS A 253 9.83 -7.84 3.54
CA HIS A 253 8.56 -7.93 2.81
C HIS A 253 8.45 -6.74 1.87
N ILE A 254 8.25 -6.99 0.58
CA ILE A 254 8.26 -5.97 -0.46
C ILE A 254 6.92 -5.92 -1.15
N ILE A 255 6.24 -4.77 -1.03
CA ILE A 255 4.93 -4.51 -1.61
C ILE A 255 5.08 -3.52 -2.78
N PHE A 256 4.67 -3.93 -3.97
CA PHE A 256 4.68 -3.04 -5.12
C PHE A 256 3.37 -2.27 -5.24
N PHE A 257 3.48 -0.95 -5.38
CA PHE A 257 2.35 -0.05 -5.57
C PHE A 257 2.07 0.18 -7.06
N GLY A 258 0.80 0.45 -7.39
CA GLY A 258 0.38 0.86 -8.71
C GLY A 258 0.46 -0.25 -9.77
N ILE A 259 0.17 -1.49 -9.40
CA ILE A 259 0.10 -2.62 -10.31
C ILE A 259 -1.29 -2.65 -10.95
N ASN A 260 -1.40 -2.08 -12.15
CA ASN A 260 -2.68 -1.89 -12.84
C ASN A 260 -2.70 -2.52 -14.25
N SER A 261 -1.78 -3.44 -14.52
CA SER A 261 -1.75 -4.22 -15.77
C SER A 261 -1.31 -5.66 -15.51
N ALA A 262 -1.73 -6.57 -16.40
CA ALA A 262 -1.26 -7.96 -16.38
C ALA A 262 0.26 -8.08 -16.59
N GLU A 263 0.88 -7.14 -17.30
CA GLU A 263 2.33 -7.10 -17.49
C GLU A 263 3.06 -6.78 -16.20
N ASP A 264 2.65 -5.72 -15.48
CA ASP A 264 3.27 -5.35 -14.21
C ASP A 264 3.01 -6.42 -13.13
N TYR A 265 1.85 -7.09 -13.17
CA TYR A 265 1.55 -8.21 -12.28
C TYR A 265 2.50 -9.39 -12.51
N ARG A 266 2.73 -9.79 -13.78
CA ARG A 266 3.72 -10.83 -14.11
C ARG A 266 5.13 -10.43 -13.68
N THR A 267 5.53 -9.19 -13.92
CA THR A 267 6.83 -8.66 -13.44
C THR A 267 6.94 -8.76 -11.92
N ALA A 268 5.88 -8.47 -11.18
CA ALA A 268 5.86 -8.59 -9.72
C ALA A 268 6.06 -10.06 -9.26
N ILE A 269 5.43 -11.03 -9.95
CA ILE A 269 5.64 -12.46 -9.70
C ILE A 269 7.09 -12.86 -9.98
N GLU A 270 7.64 -12.49 -11.13
CA GLU A 270 9.01 -12.81 -11.54
C GLU A 270 10.06 -12.25 -10.58
N LEU A 271 9.81 -11.07 -10.04
CA LEU A 271 10.64 -10.44 -9.01
C LEU A 271 10.41 -11.03 -7.61
N GLY A 272 9.36 -11.83 -7.43
CA GLY A 272 9.00 -12.44 -6.15
C GLY A 272 8.52 -11.41 -5.13
N ALA A 273 7.69 -10.44 -5.53
CA ALA A 273 7.06 -9.49 -4.61
C ALA A 273 6.17 -10.24 -3.59
N ASP A 274 6.12 -9.74 -2.36
CA ASP A 274 5.24 -10.32 -1.32
C ASP A 274 3.80 -9.83 -1.46
N GLY A 275 3.60 -8.64 -2.04
CA GLY A 275 2.27 -8.11 -2.32
C GLY A 275 2.26 -7.11 -3.47
N VAL A 276 1.08 -6.93 -4.05
CA VAL A 276 0.81 -5.98 -5.12
C VAL A 276 -0.43 -5.17 -4.80
N MET A 277 -0.32 -3.85 -4.89
CA MET A 277 -1.43 -2.93 -4.66
C MET A 277 -2.05 -2.55 -6.00
N VAL A 278 -3.34 -2.88 -6.16
CA VAL A 278 -4.12 -2.72 -7.39
C VAL A 278 -5.30 -1.78 -7.19
N ASP A 279 -5.64 -0.99 -8.21
CA ASP A 279 -6.80 -0.10 -8.18
C ASP A 279 -8.12 -0.86 -8.39
N SER A 280 -8.11 -1.91 -9.24
CA SER A 280 -9.28 -2.73 -9.54
C SER A 280 -9.01 -4.21 -9.25
N PRO A 281 -9.43 -4.72 -8.08
CA PRO A 281 -9.43 -6.16 -7.81
C PRO A 281 -10.26 -6.96 -8.82
N ALA A 282 -11.39 -6.41 -9.31
CA ALA A 282 -12.20 -7.05 -10.32
C ALA A 282 -11.43 -7.33 -11.62
N GLN A 283 -10.59 -6.37 -12.05
CA GLN A 283 -9.73 -6.54 -13.22
C GLN A 283 -8.56 -7.48 -12.91
N ALA A 284 -7.92 -7.32 -11.75
CA ALA A 284 -6.75 -8.09 -11.35
C ALA A 284 -7.04 -9.61 -11.24
N LYS A 285 -8.26 -9.97 -10.93
CA LYS A 285 -8.73 -11.37 -10.95
C LYS A 285 -8.49 -12.08 -12.29
N SER A 286 -8.48 -11.35 -13.40
CA SER A 286 -8.22 -11.90 -14.73
C SER A 286 -6.73 -12.09 -15.03
N TRP A 287 -5.82 -11.63 -14.17
CA TRP A 287 -4.37 -11.74 -14.34
C TRP A 287 -3.78 -12.97 -13.62
N GLN A 288 -4.52 -13.51 -12.68
CA GLN A 288 -4.18 -14.72 -11.89
C GLN A 288 -4.53 -16.00 -12.69
#